data_07ec048c0846102e14a5fd68032b2e5a
#
_entry.id   07ec048c0846102e14a5fd68032b2e5a
#
_cell.length_a   1.000
_cell.length_b   1.000
_cell.length_c   1.000
_cell.angle_alpha   90.00
_cell.angle_beta   90.00
_cell.angle_gamma   90.00
#
_symmetry.space_group_name_H-M   'P 1'
#
loop_
_entity.id
_entity.type
_entity.pdbx_description
1 polymer ?
#
loop_
_entity_poly.entity_id
_entity_poly.type
_entity_poly.pdbx_seq_one_letter_code
_entity_poly.pdbx_strand_id
1 'polypeptide(L)'
;MSEVFKSTDQARSLLLPKLGSLLQKTDEMPWQDCGAPGFWAKPLVEDASAGVRTWLMKVDTGAFSDMHAHNEYEQIYVLTGSFYDQDGGYGPGDFIVRSPGAMHTAGSDDGATVLLFYSVATDESG
;
A
#
# COMPACT_ATOMS: atom_id res chain seq x y z
N MET A 1 3.20 16.74 0.25
CA MET A 1 3.02 15.33 0.58
C MET A 1 1.58 15.06 0.95
N SER A 2 1.06 14.02 0.44
CA SER A 2 -0.33 13.65 0.68
C SER A 2 -0.58 13.25 2.13
N GLU A 3 -1.78 13.57 2.64
CA GLU A 3 -2.23 13.08 3.93
C GLU A 3 -2.75 11.64 3.86
N VAL A 4 -2.99 11.14 2.63
CA VAL A 4 -3.51 9.78 2.46
C VAL A 4 -2.37 8.77 2.41
N PHE A 5 -2.66 7.54 2.80
CA PHE A 5 -1.75 6.40 2.72
C PHE A 5 -0.46 6.56 3.54
N LYS A 6 -0.46 7.44 4.52
CA LYS A 6 0.68 7.52 5.42
C LYS A 6 0.60 6.40 6.44
N SER A 7 1.74 6.06 7.04
CA SER A 7 1.81 4.98 8.02
C SER A 7 0.85 5.21 9.18
N THR A 8 0.31 4.12 9.68
CA THR A 8 -0.69 4.13 10.76
C THR A 8 -0.01 3.96 12.12
N ASP A 9 -0.73 4.35 13.17
CA ASP A 9 -0.31 4.05 14.53
C ASP A 9 -0.78 2.65 14.88
N GLN A 10 0.12 1.86 15.45
CA GLN A 10 -0.18 0.48 15.78
C GLN A 10 0.13 0.19 17.24
N ALA A 11 -0.79 -0.48 17.92
CA ALA A 11 -0.57 -0.91 19.29
C ALA A 11 0.45 -2.03 19.36
N ARG A 12 0.54 -2.86 18.32
CA ARG A 12 1.49 -3.96 18.27
C ARG A 12 2.61 -3.65 17.31
N SER A 13 3.75 -4.29 17.52
CA SER A 13 4.91 -4.07 16.67
C SER A 13 4.66 -4.60 15.26
N LEU A 14 5.02 -3.79 14.27
CA LEU A 14 5.03 -4.18 12.85
C LEU A 14 6.44 -4.12 12.29
N LEU A 15 7.45 -4.05 13.16
CA LEU A 15 8.84 -3.97 12.73
C LEU A 15 9.30 -5.28 12.13
N LEU A 16 10.25 -5.20 11.23
CA LEU A 16 10.91 -6.40 10.72
C LEU A 16 11.58 -7.15 11.88
N PRO A 17 11.50 -8.48 11.90
CA PRO A 17 12.14 -9.23 12.97
C PRO A 17 13.66 -9.16 12.82
N LYS A 18 14.35 -9.01 13.94
CA LYS A 18 15.81 -9.02 13.94
C LYS A 18 16.34 -10.45 13.95
N LEU A 19 15.55 -11.38 14.44
CA LEU A 19 15.87 -12.79 14.46
C LEU A 19 14.57 -13.57 14.42
N GLY A 20 14.52 -14.57 13.56
CA GLY A 20 13.33 -15.41 13.45
C GLY A 20 12.29 -14.83 12.51
N SER A 21 11.04 -15.09 12.82
CA SER A 21 9.91 -14.79 11.95
C SER A 21 8.87 -13.93 12.63
N LEU A 22 8.16 -13.13 11.82
CA LEU A 22 6.99 -12.40 12.27
C LEU A 22 5.79 -12.98 11.53
N LEU A 23 4.77 -13.41 12.28
CA LEU A 23 3.52 -13.89 11.70
C LEU A 23 2.45 -12.84 11.87
N GLN A 24 1.77 -12.48 10.77
CA GLN A 24 0.59 -11.65 10.82
C GLN A 24 -0.61 -12.47 10.35
N LYS A 25 -1.55 -12.70 11.26
CA LYS A 25 -2.79 -13.39 10.92
C LYS A 25 -3.77 -12.34 10.40
N THR A 26 -3.75 -12.14 9.10
CA THR A 26 -4.46 -11.00 8.49
C THR A 26 -5.96 -11.07 8.67
N ASP A 27 -6.54 -12.27 8.78
CA ASP A 27 -7.98 -12.40 9.02
C ASP A 27 -8.40 -11.88 10.39
N GLU A 28 -7.45 -11.79 11.32
CA GLU A 28 -7.72 -11.29 12.68
C GLU A 28 -7.43 -9.81 12.82
N MET A 29 -6.93 -9.18 11.77
CA MET A 29 -6.58 -7.76 11.80
C MET A 29 -7.75 -6.92 11.31
N PRO A 30 -8.03 -5.79 11.97
CA PRO A 30 -9.08 -4.91 11.48
C PRO A 30 -8.60 -4.11 10.27
N TRP A 31 -9.53 -3.80 9.38
CA TRP A 31 -9.27 -2.84 8.33
C TRP A 31 -9.22 -1.44 8.94
N GLN A 32 -8.21 -0.67 8.57
CA GLN A 32 -8.02 0.68 9.06
C GLN A 32 -8.15 1.67 7.90
N ASP A 33 -8.70 2.85 8.22
CA ASP A 33 -8.87 3.90 7.23
C ASP A 33 -7.50 4.38 6.74
N CYS A 34 -7.33 4.50 5.42
CA CYS A 34 -6.08 4.97 4.83
C CYS A 34 -6.05 6.48 4.63
N GLY A 35 -7.11 7.20 4.99
CA GLY A 35 -7.21 8.64 4.78
C GLY A 35 -7.88 9.04 3.49
N ALA A 36 -8.11 8.10 2.56
CA ALA A 36 -8.90 8.32 1.35
C ALA A 36 -10.19 7.53 1.48
N PRO A 37 -11.36 8.14 1.19
CA PRO A 37 -12.63 7.43 1.35
C PRO A 37 -12.69 6.15 0.53
N GLY A 38 -13.05 5.05 1.17
CA GLY A 38 -13.17 3.75 0.53
C GLY A 38 -11.88 2.97 0.38
N PHE A 39 -10.78 3.47 0.97
CA PHE A 39 -9.49 2.77 0.98
C PHE A 39 -9.16 2.34 2.41
N TRP A 40 -8.89 1.05 2.58
CA TRP A 40 -8.68 0.43 3.89
C TRP A 40 -7.40 -0.38 3.87
N ALA A 41 -6.68 -0.40 4.96
CA ALA A 41 -5.43 -1.13 5.05
C ALA A 41 -5.37 -2.02 6.28
N LYS A 42 -4.65 -3.13 6.11
CA LYS A 42 -4.13 -3.94 7.22
C LYS A 42 -2.61 -3.84 7.11
N PRO A 43 -1.97 -3.05 7.98
CA PRO A 43 -0.51 -2.95 7.92
C PRO A 43 0.11 -4.26 8.39
N LEU A 44 1.04 -4.79 7.60
CA LEU A 44 1.71 -6.05 7.89
C LEU A 44 3.13 -5.81 8.39
N VAL A 45 3.81 -4.83 7.84
CA VAL A 45 5.13 -4.38 8.25
C VAL A 45 5.16 -2.86 8.15
N GLU A 46 5.67 -2.19 9.18
CA GLU A 46 5.99 -0.76 9.12
C GLU A 46 7.27 -0.56 9.91
N ASP A 47 8.37 -0.42 9.21
CA ASP A 47 9.68 -0.29 9.81
C ASP A 47 10.40 0.90 9.18
N ALA A 48 10.29 2.05 9.84
CA ALA A 48 10.87 3.27 9.32
C ALA A 48 12.40 3.21 9.28
N SER A 49 13.03 2.51 10.21
CA SER A 49 14.49 2.41 10.22
C SER A 49 15.01 1.59 9.05
N ALA A 50 14.22 0.64 8.57
CA ALA A 50 14.54 -0.14 7.38
C ALA A 50 13.99 0.51 6.10
N GLY A 51 13.16 1.53 6.24
CA GLY A 51 12.59 2.24 5.11
C GLY A 51 11.56 1.44 4.34
N VAL A 52 10.84 0.55 5.00
CA VAL A 52 9.86 -0.31 4.32
C VAL A 52 8.55 -0.35 5.07
N ARG A 53 7.47 -0.55 4.30
CA ARG A 53 6.16 -0.89 4.86
C ARG A 53 5.40 -1.74 3.85
N THR A 54 4.66 -2.70 4.36
CA THR A 54 3.86 -3.62 3.56
C THR A 54 2.44 -3.61 4.08
N TRP A 55 1.49 -3.37 3.18
CA TRP A 55 0.08 -3.31 3.53
C TRP A 55 -0.73 -4.25 2.67
N LEU A 56 -1.73 -4.88 3.27
CA LEU A 56 -2.84 -5.42 2.51
C LEU A 56 -3.86 -4.30 2.41
N MET A 57 -4.32 -3.96 1.20
CA MET A 57 -5.26 -2.86 1.00
C MET A 57 -6.53 -3.34 0.33
N LYS A 58 -7.65 -2.84 0.82
CA LYS A 58 -8.95 -3.06 0.20
C LYS A 58 -9.44 -1.74 -0.35
N VAL A 59 -9.96 -1.78 -1.57
CA VAL A 59 -10.56 -0.62 -2.24
C VAL A 59 -12.02 -0.94 -2.47
N ASP A 60 -12.89 -0.11 -1.92
CA ASP A 60 -14.34 -0.32 -2.07
C ASP A 60 -14.77 -0.06 -3.50
N THR A 61 -15.87 -0.70 -3.89
CA THR A 61 -16.50 -0.46 -5.19
C THR A 61 -16.76 1.04 -5.38
N GLY A 62 -16.25 1.59 -6.47
CA GLY A 62 -16.42 3.00 -6.79
C GLY A 62 -15.51 3.97 -6.07
N ALA A 63 -14.62 3.48 -5.21
CA ALA A 63 -13.68 4.36 -4.51
C ALA A 63 -12.65 4.93 -5.48
N PHE A 64 -12.25 6.17 -5.24
CA PHE A 64 -11.29 6.87 -6.08
C PHE A 64 -10.46 7.82 -5.24
N SER A 65 -9.15 7.78 -5.43
CA SER A 65 -8.21 8.72 -4.84
C SER A 65 -7.60 9.56 -5.96
N ASP A 66 -7.69 10.87 -5.80
CA ASP A 66 -7.17 11.80 -6.79
C ASP A 66 -5.65 11.75 -6.88
N MET A 67 -5.09 12.49 -7.83
CA MET A 67 -3.66 12.52 -8.09
C MET A 67 -2.87 12.76 -6.81
N HIS A 68 -1.93 11.88 -6.54
CA HIS A 68 -1.05 11.99 -5.38
C HIS A 68 0.28 11.28 -5.71
N ALA A 69 1.27 11.48 -4.84
CA ALA A 69 2.57 10.86 -5.00
C ALA A 69 3.15 10.51 -3.63
N HIS A 70 4.08 9.56 -3.65
CA HIS A 70 4.82 9.16 -2.45
C HIS A 70 6.31 9.34 -2.70
N ASN A 71 7.07 9.50 -1.62
CA ASN A 71 8.53 9.57 -1.70
C ASN A 71 9.17 8.19 -1.67
N GLU A 72 8.38 7.17 -1.86
CA GLU A 72 8.79 5.78 -1.80
C GLU A 72 8.56 5.12 -3.15
N TYR A 73 9.29 4.05 -3.43
CA TYR A 73 8.84 3.09 -4.43
C TYR A 73 7.54 2.48 -3.93
N GLU A 74 6.60 2.27 -4.83
CA GLU A 74 5.36 1.58 -4.52
C GLU A 74 5.22 0.39 -5.45
N GLN A 75 5.09 -0.80 -4.90
CA GLN A 75 4.86 -2.00 -5.67
C GLN A 75 3.50 -2.56 -5.28
N ILE A 76 2.69 -2.89 -6.28
CA ILE A 76 1.30 -3.30 -6.08
C ILE A 76 1.08 -4.62 -6.78
N TYR A 77 0.64 -5.62 -6.05
CA TYR A 77 0.19 -6.89 -6.63
C TYR A 77 -1.31 -7.00 -6.43
N VAL A 78 -2.06 -7.12 -7.53
CA VAL A 78 -3.52 -7.21 -7.47
C VAL A 78 -3.90 -8.64 -7.15
N LEU A 79 -4.61 -8.82 -6.03
CA LEU A 79 -5.05 -10.13 -5.57
C LEU A 79 -6.43 -10.48 -6.08
N THR A 80 -7.38 -9.55 -5.95
CA THR A 80 -8.76 -9.77 -6.38
C THR A 80 -9.35 -8.48 -6.92
N GLY A 81 -10.40 -8.61 -7.73
CA GLY A 81 -11.17 -7.47 -8.19
C GLY A 81 -10.53 -6.75 -9.36
N SER A 82 -10.77 -5.45 -9.44
CA SER A 82 -10.22 -4.60 -10.48
C SER A 82 -9.67 -3.32 -9.86
N PHE A 83 -8.56 -2.84 -10.39
CA PHE A 83 -7.87 -1.67 -9.89
C PHE A 83 -7.43 -0.84 -11.08
N TYR A 84 -7.47 0.48 -10.98
CA TYR A 84 -7.06 1.33 -12.09
C TYR A 84 -6.35 2.58 -11.59
N ASP A 85 -5.59 3.18 -12.51
CA ASP A 85 -5.02 4.51 -12.33
C ASP A 85 -5.20 5.27 -13.65
N GLN A 86 -4.54 6.41 -13.80
CA GLN A 86 -4.68 7.22 -15.03
C GLN A 86 -4.09 6.51 -16.26
N ASP A 87 -3.24 5.50 -16.06
CA ASP A 87 -2.59 4.81 -17.18
C ASP A 87 -3.37 3.59 -17.67
N GLY A 88 -4.27 3.06 -16.87
CA GLY A 88 -5.04 1.89 -17.30
C GLY A 88 -5.66 1.13 -16.16
N GLY A 89 -6.18 -0.06 -16.47
CA GLY A 89 -6.82 -0.95 -15.53
C GLY A 89 -6.04 -2.23 -15.36
N TYR A 90 -6.17 -2.83 -14.16
CA TYR A 90 -5.41 -3.99 -13.75
C TYR A 90 -6.32 -4.99 -13.06
N GLY A 91 -6.04 -6.27 -13.23
CA GLY A 91 -6.78 -7.34 -12.61
C GLY A 91 -5.86 -8.29 -11.83
N PRO A 92 -6.44 -9.36 -11.26
CA PRO A 92 -5.67 -10.30 -10.44
C PRO A 92 -4.45 -10.82 -11.19
N GLY A 93 -3.31 -10.80 -10.50
CA GLY A 93 -2.06 -11.24 -11.07
C GLY A 93 -1.23 -10.13 -11.70
N ASP A 94 -1.79 -8.94 -11.89
CA ASP A 94 -1.02 -7.82 -12.43
C ASP A 94 -0.16 -7.18 -11.35
N PHE A 95 1.01 -6.71 -11.75
CA PHE A 95 1.98 -6.12 -10.84
C PHE A 95 2.42 -4.76 -11.38
N ILE A 96 2.37 -3.74 -10.52
CA ILE A 96 2.67 -2.36 -10.90
C ILE A 96 3.81 -1.87 -10.01
N VAL A 97 4.77 -1.16 -10.61
CA VAL A 97 5.86 -0.52 -9.86
C VAL A 97 5.85 0.96 -10.19
N ARG A 98 5.83 1.79 -9.15
CA ARG A 98 5.90 3.25 -9.29
C ARG A 98 7.16 3.77 -8.65
N SER A 99 7.83 4.69 -9.33
CA SER A 99 9.02 5.33 -8.79
C SER A 99 8.64 6.35 -7.72
N PRO A 100 9.57 6.73 -6.84
CA PRO A 100 9.33 7.83 -5.90
C PRO A 100 8.95 9.09 -6.68
N GLY A 101 7.93 9.80 -6.19
CA GLY A 101 7.46 11.03 -6.80
C GLY A 101 6.53 10.86 -7.98
N ALA A 102 6.28 9.63 -8.44
CA ALA A 102 5.36 9.41 -9.55
C ALA A 102 3.93 9.80 -9.15
N MET A 103 3.34 10.72 -9.90
CA MET A 103 1.97 11.15 -9.66
C MET A 103 1.02 10.11 -10.23
N HIS A 104 0.03 9.74 -9.45
CA HIS A 104 -0.95 8.76 -9.91
C HIS A 104 -2.29 8.92 -9.20
N THR A 105 -3.34 8.46 -9.87
CA THR A 105 -4.65 8.25 -9.27
C THR A 105 -4.77 6.79 -8.85
N ALA A 106 -5.81 6.46 -8.12
CA ALA A 106 -6.11 5.08 -7.77
C ALA A 106 -7.59 4.92 -7.60
N GLY A 107 -8.14 3.82 -8.08
CA GLY A 107 -9.55 3.55 -7.92
C GLY A 107 -9.93 2.13 -8.27
N SER A 108 -11.20 1.80 -8.07
CA SER A 108 -11.75 0.51 -8.42
C SER A 108 -13.22 0.66 -8.77
N ASP A 109 -13.62 0.07 -9.89
CA ASP A 109 -15.03 0.05 -10.27
C ASP A 109 -15.79 -1.06 -9.56
N ASP A 110 -15.13 -2.18 -9.30
CA ASP A 110 -15.80 -3.38 -8.78
C ASP A 110 -15.34 -3.78 -7.38
N GLY A 111 -14.43 -3.02 -6.80
CA GLY A 111 -13.76 -3.41 -5.58
C GLY A 111 -12.49 -4.17 -5.88
N ALA A 112 -11.53 -4.10 -4.98
CA ALA A 112 -10.24 -4.76 -5.18
C ALA A 112 -9.57 -5.04 -3.84
N THR A 113 -8.72 -6.06 -3.84
CA THR A 113 -7.76 -6.30 -2.76
C THR A 113 -6.39 -6.38 -3.40
N VAL A 114 -5.45 -5.61 -2.87
CA VAL A 114 -4.10 -5.55 -3.41
C VAL A 114 -3.09 -5.65 -2.27
N LEU A 115 -1.89 -6.11 -2.61
CA LEU A 115 -0.77 -6.15 -1.67
C LEU A 115 0.21 -5.07 -2.07
N LEU A 116 0.54 -4.18 -1.13
CA LEU A 116 1.40 -3.02 -1.37
C LEU A 116 2.71 -3.17 -0.64
N PHE A 117 3.80 -2.83 -1.33
CA PHE A 117 5.13 -2.75 -0.74
C PHE A 117 5.67 -1.36 -0.99
N TYR A 118 5.87 -0.59 0.06
CA TYR A 118 6.54 0.71 -0.02
C TYR A 118 7.96 0.55 0.46
N SER A 119 8.90 1.14 -0.27
CA SER A 119 10.30 1.16 0.16
C SER A 119 10.92 2.51 -0.17
N VAL A 120 11.65 3.05 0.78
CA VAL A 120 12.32 4.34 0.61
C VAL A 120 13.44 4.18 -0.40
N ALA A 121 13.54 5.13 -1.33
CA ALA A 121 14.67 5.16 -2.26
C ALA A 121 15.94 5.45 -1.47
N THR A 122 16.96 4.62 -1.68
CA THR A 122 18.25 4.90 -1.09
C THR A 122 18.95 5.98 -1.90
N ASP A 123 19.76 6.77 -1.23
CA ASP A 123 20.61 7.71 -1.93
C ASP A 123 21.81 6.95 -2.48
N GLU A 124 21.73 6.61 -3.75
CA GLU A 124 22.76 5.81 -4.39
C GLU A 124 23.83 6.68 -5.01
N SER A 125 24.20 7.70 -4.30
CA SER A 125 25.24 8.58 -4.78
C SER A 125 26.56 7.86 -4.98
N GLY A 126 26.64 6.72 -4.38
CA GLY A 126 27.83 5.92 -4.57
C GLY A 126 27.54 4.75 -5.40
#